data_13cb71fca0a05a2607d18e23a76b9c6f
#
_entry.id   13cb71fca0a05a2607d18e23a76b9c6f
#
_cell.length_a   1.000
_cell.length_b   1.000
_cell.length_c   1.000
_cell.angle_alpha   90.00
_cell.angle_beta   90.00
_cell.angle_gamma   90.00
#
_symmetry.space_group_name_H-M   'P 1'
#
loop_
_entity.id
_entity.type
_entity.pdbx_description
1 polymer ?
#
loop_
_entity_poly.entity_id
_entity_poly.type
_entity_poly.pdbx_seq_one_letter_code
_entity_poly.pdbx_strand_id
1 'polypeptide(L)'
;MKIAFDGKRFFNNNSGLGNYSRDLVRILATCFPENEYVLFNQSRSEKGKEILELSNVSFQETSTGNFSRQFKMGKDAQEIDADIFHGLSGELPLKWTDKPIKKIVTIHDLIFLRFPQYYSFFDRKIHFWKFRKAAKQADLIFAISEQTKRDIIQFLKVPESKIHVIYQGCHHVFKEDQSEEFLNSIKEKYNLPERFILNVGTIEERKNLLNIVKAINGEEIPLVVIGKKTSYFKRVQKYLKKNQLENQVHFLENVSMGELAAIYKLADIFVYPSFFEGFGIPVIEALFSKIPVITSNISCLPEAGGKDSVYIDPNNFEDIKAKILFLWNNESERKRRAEKGFDFVQKFNDENIANDLMQVYRNVL
;
A
#
# COMPACT_ATOMS: atom_id res chain seq x y z
N MET A 1 26.13 8.58 0.46
CA MET A 1 25.90 7.27 1.11
C MET A 1 25.63 6.22 0.07
N LYS A 2 26.00 4.99 0.34
CA LYS A 2 25.63 3.83 -0.47
C LYS A 2 24.60 2.98 0.26
N ILE A 3 23.41 2.85 -0.31
CA ILE A 3 22.28 2.16 0.31
C ILE A 3 21.95 0.91 -0.49
N ALA A 4 22.06 -0.25 0.14
CA ALA A 4 21.75 -1.56 -0.44
C ALA A 4 20.31 -1.97 -0.08
N PHE A 5 19.55 -2.48 -1.05
CA PHE A 5 18.18 -2.96 -0.86
C PHE A 5 18.01 -4.42 -1.22
N ASP A 6 17.18 -5.13 -0.46
CA ASP A 6 16.63 -6.42 -0.87
C ASP A 6 15.61 -6.21 -2.01
N GLY A 7 16.05 -6.44 -3.24
CA GLY A 7 15.27 -6.20 -4.46
C GLY A 7 14.19 -7.24 -4.77
N LYS A 8 14.02 -8.28 -3.94
CA LYS A 8 13.05 -9.36 -4.24
C LYS A 8 11.64 -8.83 -4.53
N ARG A 9 11.13 -7.89 -3.72
CA ARG A 9 9.80 -7.33 -3.93
C ARG A 9 9.78 -6.36 -5.11
N PHE A 10 10.84 -5.61 -5.29
CA PHE A 10 11.02 -4.68 -6.40
C PHE A 10 10.85 -5.40 -7.76
N PHE A 11 11.54 -6.51 -7.96
CA PHE A 11 11.56 -7.23 -9.23
C PHE A 11 10.43 -8.25 -9.41
N ASN A 12 10.00 -8.92 -8.34
CA ASN A 12 9.17 -10.12 -8.46
C ASN A 12 7.71 -9.94 -8.02
N ASN A 13 7.32 -8.75 -7.52
CA ASN A 13 6.00 -8.57 -6.94
C ASN A 13 5.15 -7.53 -7.70
N ASN A 14 3.88 -7.89 -7.99
CA ASN A 14 2.90 -7.04 -8.68
C ASN A 14 1.89 -6.37 -7.74
N SER A 15 1.98 -6.63 -6.43
CA SER A 15 1.07 -6.08 -5.43
C SER A 15 1.66 -4.85 -4.73
N GLY A 16 0.94 -4.33 -3.74
CA GLY A 16 1.35 -3.16 -2.96
C GLY A 16 2.79 -3.19 -2.44
N LEU A 17 3.32 -4.36 -2.03
CA LEU A 17 4.72 -4.48 -1.60
C LEU A 17 5.73 -4.20 -2.72
N GLY A 18 5.41 -4.62 -3.95
CA GLY A 18 6.25 -4.33 -5.12
C GLY A 18 6.19 -2.84 -5.50
N ASN A 19 4.99 -2.28 -5.49
CA ASN A 19 4.78 -0.85 -5.75
C ASN A 19 5.53 0.01 -4.72
N TYR A 20 5.39 -0.30 -3.43
CA TYR A 20 6.15 0.35 -2.36
C TYR A 20 7.66 0.27 -2.60
N SER A 21 8.19 -0.92 -2.93
CA SER A 21 9.64 -1.10 -3.12
C SER A 21 10.17 -0.26 -4.30
N ARG A 22 9.43 -0.21 -5.40
CA ARG A 22 9.78 0.60 -6.58
C ARG A 22 9.67 2.10 -6.29
N ASP A 23 8.56 2.50 -5.66
CA ASP A 23 8.31 3.90 -5.36
C ASP A 23 9.33 4.47 -4.37
N LEU A 24 9.67 3.72 -3.31
CA LEU A 24 10.69 4.12 -2.34
C LEU A 24 12.05 4.35 -3.00
N VAL A 25 12.51 3.43 -3.86
CA VAL A 25 13.79 3.59 -4.56
C VAL A 25 13.74 4.76 -5.53
N ARG A 26 12.63 4.92 -6.29
CA ARG A 26 12.42 6.01 -7.21
C ARG A 26 12.52 7.37 -6.52
N ILE A 27 11.74 7.58 -5.44
CA ILE A 27 11.72 8.88 -4.74
C ILE A 27 13.07 9.21 -4.11
N LEU A 28 13.74 8.23 -3.52
CA LEU A 28 15.09 8.44 -2.96
C LEU A 28 16.10 8.79 -4.04
N ALA A 29 16.10 8.05 -5.15
CA ALA A 29 17.04 8.29 -6.25
C ALA A 29 16.81 9.63 -6.94
N THR A 30 15.55 10.08 -7.03
CA THR A 30 15.19 11.35 -7.65
C THR A 30 15.46 12.55 -6.71
N CYS A 31 15.08 12.44 -5.44
CA CYS A 31 15.21 13.55 -4.49
C CYS A 31 16.64 13.69 -3.92
N PHE A 32 17.42 12.62 -3.91
CA PHE A 32 18.78 12.60 -3.36
C PHE A 32 19.76 11.92 -4.33
N PRO A 33 20.01 12.55 -5.49
CA PRO A 33 20.84 11.97 -6.56
C PRO A 33 22.33 11.81 -6.18
N GLU A 34 22.79 12.45 -5.12
CA GLU A 34 24.15 12.34 -4.60
C GLU A 34 24.45 11.01 -3.91
N ASN A 35 23.44 10.17 -3.67
CA ASN A 35 23.61 8.87 -3.04
C ASN A 35 23.56 7.74 -4.08
N GLU A 36 24.15 6.60 -3.75
CA GLU A 36 24.12 5.37 -4.56
C GLU A 36 23.10 4.39 -3.99
N TYR A 37 22.25 3.83 -4.85
CA TYR A 37 21.21 2.89 -4.52
C TYR A 37 21.41 1.56 -5.23
N VAL A 38 21.69 0.49 -4.49
CA VAL A 38 22.03 -0.81 -5.05
C VAL A 38 20.94 -1.83 -4.73
N LEU A 39 20.33 -2.39 -5.76
CA LEU A 39 19.27 -3.39 -5.66
C LEU A 39 19.82 -4.79 -5.82
N PHE A 40 19.78 -5.60 -4.76
CA PHE A 40 20.21 -6.99 -4.78
C PHE A 40 19.06 -7.94 -5.12
N ASN A 41 19.21 -8.79 -6.14
CA ASN A 41 18.30 -9.89 -6.45
C ASN A 41 19.00 -10.97 -7.26
N GLN A 42 18.37 -12.14 -7.43
CA GLN A 42 18.91 -13.25 -8.25
C GLN A 42 18.78 -12.99 -9.76
N SER A 43 17.81 -12.17 -10.17
CA SER A 43 17.60 -11.82 -11.57
C SER A 43 16.90 -10.47 -11.70
N ARG A 44 17.10 -9.80 -12.81
CA ARG A 44 16.31 -8.61 -13.21
C ARG A 44 14.95 -9.05 -13.77
N SER A 45 14.00 -8.14 -13.74
CA SER A 45 12.75 -8.23 -14.50
C SER A 45 12.48 -6.89 -15.19
N GLU A 46 11.54 -6.84 -16.10
CA GLU A 46 11.11 -5.58 -16.76
C GLU A 46 10.49 -4.57 -15.78
N LYS A 47 10.09 -5.03 -14.58
CA LYS A 47 9.54 -4.17 -13.55
C LYS A 47 10.60 -3.26 -12.97
N GLY A 48 10.30 -1.98 -12.94
CA GLY A 48 11.22 -0.97 -12.44
C GLY A 48 12.39 -0.67 -13.38
N LYS A 49 12.29 -1.03 -14.66
CA LYS A 49 13.29 -0.73 -15.68
C LYS A 49 13.63 0.77 -15.71
N GLU A 50 12.63 1.63 -15.73
CA GLU A 50 12.77 3.08 -15.71
C GLU A 50 13.57 3.58 -14.49
N ILE A 51 13.43 2.92 -13.34
CA ILE A 51 14.17 3.26 -12.13
C ILE A 51 15.64 2.84 -12.24
N LEU A 52 15.90 1.71 -12.91
CA LEU A 52 17.27 1.23 -13.16
C LEU A 52 18.02 2.04 -14.24
N GLU A 53 17.32 2.91 -14.99
CA GLU A 53 17.91 3.87 -15.94
C GLU A 53 18.42 5.12 -15.23
N LEU A 54 18.08 5.36 -13.98
CA LEU A 54 18.64 6.45 -13.17
C LEU A 54 20.11 6.18 -12.88
N SER A 55 20.97 7.19 -13.09
CA SER A 55 22.43 7.08 -13.03
C SER A 55 22.99 6.65 -11.68
N ASN A 56 22.23 6.86 -10.61
CA ASN A 56 22.57 6.52 -9.22
C ASN A 56 21.89 5.25 -8.69
N VAL A 57 21.18 4.51 -9.56
CA VAL A 57 20.55 3.23 -9.21
C VAL A 57 21.24 2.09 -9.96
N SER A 58 21.67 1.07 -9.25
CA SER A 58 22.31 -0.09 -9.86
C SER A 58 21.70 -1.41 -9.40
N PHE A 59 21.87 -2.43 -10.21
CA PHE A 59 21.50 -3.80 -9.89
C PHE A 59 22.75 -4.64 -9.62
N GLN A 60 22.72 -5.39 -8.52
CA GLN A 60 23.74 -6.38 -8.18
C GLN A 60 23.11 -7.77 -8.14
N GLU A 61 23.59 -8.66 -8.98
CA GLU A 61 23.16 -10.06 -8.94
C GLU A 61 23.72 -10.74 -7.70
N THR A 62 22.83 -11.36 -6.92
CA THR A 62 23.25 -12.25 -5.82
C THR A 62 23.48 -13.65 -6.36
N SER A 63 24.47 -14.34 -5.80
CA SER A 63 24.78 -15.71 -6.20
C SER A 63 23.53 -16.60 -6.21
N THR A 64 23.39 -17.42 -7.25
CA THR A 64 22.28 -18.36 -7.46
C THR A 64 22.22 -19.45 -6.37
N GLY A 65 21.01 -19.84 -5.97
CA GLY A 65 20.74 -20.92 -5.01
C GLY A 65 19.55 -20.62 -4.10
N ASN A 66 18.87 -21.67 -3.66
CA ASN A 66 17.60 -21.57 -2.91
C ASN A 66 17.68 -20.74 -1.62
N PHE A 67 18.86 -20.49 -1.06
CA PHE A 67 19.07 -19.77 0.18
C PHE A 67 20.04 -18.59 0.07
N SER A 68 20.47 -18.20 -1.13
CA SER A 68 21.46 -17.13 -1.34
C SER A 68 21.01 -15.79 -0.74
N ARG A 69 19.73 -15.44 -0.91
CA ARG A 69 19.13 -14.23 -0.31
C ARG A 69 19.29 -14.18 1.20
N GLN A 70 19.14 -15.33 1.89
CA GLN A 70 19.25 -15.39 3.36
C GLN A 70 20.69 -15.45 3.85
N PHE A 71 21.60 -16.08 3.10
CA PHE A 71 22.93 -16.39 3.60
C PHE A 71 24.07 -15.62 2.94
N LYS A 72 23.88 -15.06 1.75
CA LYS A 72 24.94 -14.39 0.98
C LYS A 72 24.69 -12.89 0.78
N MET A 73 23.45 -12.46 0.54
CA MET A 73 23.12 -11.07 0.21
C MET A 73 23.66 -10.05 1.23
N GLY A 74 23.68 -10.37 2.52
CA GLY A 74 24.24 -9.49 3.54
C GLY A 74 25.76 -9.32 3.39
N LYS A 75 26.48 -10.40 3.06
CA LYS A 75 27.90 -10.36 2.75
C LYS A 75 28.17 -9.58 1.47
N ASP A 76 27.39 -9.86 0.41
CA ASP A 76 27.51 -9.16 -0.88
C ASP A 76 27.36 -7.62 -0.71
N ALA A 77 26.40 -7.19 0.12
CA ALA A 77 26.22 -5.78 0.45
C ALA A 77 27.40 -5.16 1.21
N GLN A 78 28.04 -5.94 2.09
CA GLN A 78 29.24 -5.51 2.81
C GLN A 78 30.49 -5.52 1.93
N GLU A 79 30.56 -6.34 0.88
CA GLU A 79 31.67 -6.38 -0.07
C GLU A 79 31.73 -5.13 -0.97
N ILE A 80 30.58 -4.49 -1.24
CA ILE A 80 30.51 -3.22 -1.95
C ILE A 80 30.63 -1.99 -1.03
N ASP A 81 30.95 -2.21 0.24
CA ASP A 81 31.06 -1.16 1.28
C ASP A 81 29.79 -0.30 1.36
N ALA A 82 28.60 -0.95 1.39
CA ALA A 82 27.35 -0.26 1.62
C ALA A 82 27.26 0.24 3.07
N ASP A 83 26.85 1.50 3.24
CA ASP A 83 26.66 2.11 4.55
C ASP A 83 25.42 1.53 5.26
N ILE A 84 24.36 1.30 4.47
CA ILE A 84 23.06 0.83 4.94
C ILE A 84 22.60 -0.36 4.10
N PHE A 85 22.04 -1.39 4.76
CA PHE A 85 21.22 -2.40 4.11
C PHE A 85 19.77 -2.26 4.57
N HIS A 86 18.86 -2.06 3.63
CA HIS A 86 17.44 -1.91 3.92
C HIS A 86 16.61 -3.08 3.35
N GLY A 87 16.07 -3.91 4.25
CA GLY A 87 15.10 -4.96 3.92
C GLY A 87 13.69 -4.39 3.78
N LEU A 88 13.15 -4.38 2.57
CA LEU A 88 11.91 -3.66 2.24
C LEU A 88 10.60 -4.38 2.63
N SER A 89 10.64 -5.58 3.21
CA SER A 89 9.43 -6.38 3.46
C SER A 89 9.53 -7.37 4.63
N GLY A 90 9.92 -6.90 5.79
CA GLY A 90 9.91 -7.67 7.04
C GLY A 90 11.01 -8.74 7.16
N GLU A 91 11.95 -8.78 6.23
CA GLU A 91 13.03 -9.76 6.23
C GLU A 91 14.40 -9.08 6.06
N LEU A 92 15.42 -9.66 6.71
CA LEU A 92 16.85 -9.32 6.54
C LEU A 92 17.64 -10.60 6.28
N PRO A 93 18.80 -10.51 5.63
CA PRO A 93 19.75 -11.62 5.55
C PRO A 93 20.10 -12.17 6.94
N LEU A 94 20.31 -13.49 7.01
CA LEU A 94 20.59 -14.18 8.28
C LEU A 94 22.06 -14.11 8.66
N LYS A 95 22.96 -13.95 7.67
CA LYS A 95 24.41 -13.92 7.85
C LYS A 95 25.00 -12.61 7.36
N TRP A 96 25.94 -12.12 8.13
CA TRP A 96 26.73 -10.92 7.91
C TRP A 96 28.20 -11.22 8.20
N THR A 97 29.12 -10.42 7.69
CA THR A 97 30.53 -10.43 8.09
C THR A 97 30.76 -9.45 9.25
N ASP A 98 32.00 -9.31 9.71
CA ASP A 98 32.37 -8.36 10.75
C ASP A 98 32.51 -6.90 10.23
N LYS A 99 32.40 -6.68 8.90
CA LYS A 99 32.39 -5.33 8.33
C LYS A 99 31.17 -4.54 8.80
N PRO A 100 31.35 -3.26 9.17
CA PRO A 100 30.23 -2.43 9.63
C PRO A 100 29.22 -2.21 8.53
N ILE A 101 27.94 -2.31 8.86
CA ILE A 101 26.80 -1.93 8.00
C ILE A 101 25.59 -1.72 8.89
N LYS A 102 24.85 -0.64 8.67
CA LYS A 102 23.58 -0.40 9.38
C LYS A 102 22.44 -1.19 8.73
N LYS A 103 21.65 -1.84 9.54
CA LYS A 103 20.58 -2.75 9.11
C LYS A 103 19.23 -2.13 9.42
N ILE A 104 18.45 -1.87 8.39
CA ILE A 104 17.10 -1.32 8.50
C ILE A 104 16.10 -2.32 7.91
N VAL A 105 14.93 -2.43 8.49
CA VAL A 105 13.85 -3.26 7.96
C VAL A 105 12.52 -2.54 7.99
N THR A 106 11.82 -2.49 6.86
CA THR A 106 10.41 -2.04 6.81
C THR A 106 9.47 -3.20 7.15
N ILE A 107 8.55 -2.97 8.08
CA ILE A 107 7.44 -3.88 8.40
C ILE A 107 6.14 -3.20 7.99
N HIS A 108 5.42 -3.83 7.06
CA HIS A 108 4.18 -3.27 6.51
C HIS A 108 2.96 -3.55 7.38
N ASP A 109 2.86 -4.76 7.89
CA ASP A 109 1.81 -5.17 8.81
C ASP A 109 2.21 -6.44 9.55
N LEU A 110 1.42 -6.79 10.54
CA LEU A 110 1.46 -8.05 11.26
C LEU A 110 0.07 -8.71 11.29
N ILE A 111 -0.68 -8.57 10.17
CA ILE A 111 -2.04 -9.11 10.01
C ILE A 111 -2.09 -10.60 10.33
N PHE A 112 -1.06 -11.35 9.92
CA PHE A 112 -0.97 -12.80 10.19
C PHE A 112 -0.90 -13.17 11.69
N LEU A 113 -0.55 -12.21 12.57
CA LEU A 113 -0.59 -12.38 14.02
C LEU A 113 -1.90 -11.86 14.62
N ARG A 114 -2.43 -10.75 14.10
CA ARG A 114 -3.64 -10.12 14.59
C ARG A 114 -4.91 -10.87 14.17
N PHE A 115 -4.92 -11.41 12.95
CA PHE A 115 -6.03 -12.17 12.36
C PHE A 115 -5.54 -13.55 11.90
N PRO A 116 -5.23 -14.44 12.86
CA PRO A 116 -4.67 -15.76 12.57
C PRO A 116 -5.55 -16.64 11.71
N GLN A 117 -6.86 -16.38 11.68
CA GLN A 117 -7.85 -17.14 10.89
C GLN A 117 -7.66 -16.98 9.36
N TYR A 118 -6.96 -15.96 8.89
CA TYR A 118 -6.70 -15.74 7.45
C TYR A 118 -5.44 -16.45 6.94
N TYR A 119 -4.67 -17.12 7.83
CA TYR A 119 -3.39 -17.73 7.49
C TYR A 119 -3.28 -19.15 8.04
N SER A 120 -2.55 -20.02 7.34
CA SER A 120 -2.24 -21.34 7.87
C SER A 120 -1.36 -21.26 9.11
N PHE A 121 -1.45 -22.26 10.00
CA PHE A 121 -0.65 -22.30 11.22
C PHE A 121 0.86 -22.31 10.91
N PHE A 122 1.28 -23.07 9.91
CA PHE A 122 2.70 -23.20 9.53
C PHE A 122 3.24 -21.90 8.94
N ASP A 123 2.50 -21.27 8.02
CA ASP A 123 2.89 -19.98 7.42
C ASP A 123 3.05 -18.91 8.50
N ARG A 124 2.13 -18.85 9.46
CA ARG A 124 2.22 -17.90 10.59
C ARG A 124 3.49 -18.10 11.42
N LYS A 125 3.86 -19.36 11.72
CA LYS A 125 5.07 -19.67 12.49
C LYS A 125 6.34 -19.26 11.73
N ILE A 126 6.40 -19.55 10.43
CA ILE A 126 7.53 -19.18 9.57
C ILE A 126 7.64 -17.66 9.46
N HIS A 127 6.53 -16.96 9.16
CA HIS A 127 6.52 -15.50 9.09
C HIS A 127 6.90 -14.85 10.42
N PHE A 128 6.34 -15.31 11.52
CA PHE A 128 6.68 -14.81 12.86
C PHE A 128 8.19 -14.97 13.16
N TRP A 129 8.76 -16.14 12.89
CA TRP A 129 10.18 -16.36 13.12
C TRP A 129 11.05 -15.40 12.28
N LYS A 130 10.73 -15.26 10.98
CA LYS A 130 11.47 -14.36 10.08
C LYS A 130 11.39 -12.90 10.52
N PHE A 131 10.18 -12.40 10.76
CA PHE A 131 9.96 -11.02 11.18
C PHE A 131 10.63 -10.71 12.53
N ARG A 132 10.47 -11.60 13.50
CA ARG A 132 11.12 -11.47 14.80
C ARG A 132 12.64 -11.47 14.71
N LYS A 133 13.21 -12.31 13.84
CA LYS A 133 14.66 -12.37 13.62
C LYS A 133 15.14 -11.08 12.95
N ALA A 134 14.47 -10.62 11.90
CA ALA A 134 14.80 -9.37 11.23
C ALA A 134 14.71 -8.17 12.19
N ALA A 135 13.62 -8.07 12.95
CA ALA A 135 13.42 -7.00 13.93
C ALA A 135 14.50 -6.98 15.05
N LYS A 136 14.98 -8.16 15.48
CA LYS A 136 16.08 -8.25 16.44
C LYS A 136 17.42 -7.80 15.85
N GLN A 137 17.71 -8.19 14.61
CA GLN A 137 18.97 -7.89 13.92
C GLN A 137 19.06 -6.44 13.44
N ALA A 138 17.92 -5.82 13.10
CA ALA A 138 17.88 -4.46 12.59
C ALA A 138 18.41 -3.46 13.63
N ASP A 139 19.15 -2.44 13.20
CA ASP A 139 19.48 -1.27 14.00
C ASP A 139 18.26 -0.38 14.18
N LEU A 140 17.48 -0.21 13.08
CA LEU A 140 16.18 0.48 13.07
C LEU A 140 15.11 -0.32 12.32
N ILE A 141 13.86 -0.10 12.70
CA ILE A 141 12.68 -0.67 12.07
C ILE A 141 11.79 0.48 11.55
N PHE A 142 11.45 0.44 10.29
CA PHE A 142 10.42 1.33 9.75
C PHE A 142 9.06 0.65 9.86
N ALA A 143 8.15 1.28 10.58
CA ALA A 143 6.73 0.95 10.60
C ALA A 143 6.00 1.89 9.64
N ILE A 144 5.11 1.37 8.80
CA ILE A 144 4.42 2.19 7.79
C ILE A 144 3.22 2.97 8.36
N SER A 145 2.90 2.78 9.63
CA SER A 145 1.84 3.49 10.38
C SER A 145 2.05 3.37 11.87
N GLU A 146 1.42 4.23 12.65
CA GLU A 146 1.38 4.12 14.11
C GLU A 146 0.71 2.79 14.55
N GLN A 147 -0.28 2.32 13.79
CA GLN A 147 -0.87 1.02 14.06
C GLN A 147 0.16 -0.10 13.89
N THR A 148 0.95 -0.10 12.81
CA THR A 148 2.01 -1.09 12.61
C THR A 148 3.07 -1.00 13.69
N LYS A 149 3.45 0.20 14.12
CA LYS A 149 4.37 0.41 15.26
C LYS A 149 3.82 -0.25 16.54
N ARG A 150 2.56 -0.02 16.88
CA ARG A 150 1.91 -0.67 18.04
C ARG A 150 1.95 -2.21 17.92
N ASP A 151 1.69 -2.74 16.74
CA ASP A 151 1.74 -4.18 16.49
C ASP A 151 3.15 -4.77 16.62
N ILE A 152 4.17 -4.07 16.15
CA ILE A 152 5.58 -4.47 16.29
C ILE A 152 5.95 -4.56 17.78
N ILE A 153 5.62 -3.53 18.58
CA ILE A 153 5.86 -3.52 20.02
C ILE A 153 5.12 -4.70 20.68
N GLN A 154 3.84 -4.85 20.36
CA GLN A 154 2.98 -5.86 20.98
C GLN A 154 3.41 -7.29 20.66
N PHE A 155 3.66 -7.61 19.37
CA PHE A 155 3.86 -8.98 18.93
C PHE A 155 5.32 -9.40 18.84
N LEU A 156 6.21 -8.50 18.41
CA LEU A 156 7.63 -8.82 18.23
C LEU A 156 8.46 -8.49 19.48
N LYS A 157 7.88 -7.74 20.44
CA LYS A 157 8.55 -7.35 21.70
C LYS A 157 9.85 -6.59 21.46
N VAL A 158 9.81 -5.62 20.56
CA VAL A 158 10.92 -4.73 20.24
C VAL A 158 10.74 -3.41 21.02
N PRO A 159 11.81 -2.82 21.55
CA PRO A 159 11.71 -1.50 22.22
C PRO A 159 11.28 -0.41 21.24
N GLU A 160 10.43 0.50 21.71
CA GLU A 160 9.87 1.59 20.91
C GLU A 160 10.94 2.49 20.29
N SER A 161 12.04 2.73 21.02
CA SER A 161 13.17 3.54 20.55
C SER A 161 13.83 3.05 19.27
N LYS A 162 13.57 1.78 18.87
CA LYS A 162 14.10 1.16 17.65
C LYS A 162 13.15 1.31 16.46
N ILE A 163 11.95 1.87 16.65
CA ILE A 163 10.89 1.90 15.65
C ILE A 163 10.60 3.35 15.25
N HIS A 164 10.77 3.64 13.96
CA HIS A 164 10.38 4.91 13.34
C HIS A 164 9.17 4.69 12.44
N VAL A 165 8.17 5.57 12.56
CA VAL A 165 7.04 5.56 11.62
C VAL A 165 7.44 6.37 10.40
N ILE A 166 7.48 5.68 9.26
CA ILE A 166 7.68 6.28 7.93
C ILE A 166 6.47 5.92 7.07
N TYR A 167 5.65 6.91 6.79
CA TYR A 167 4.48 6.71 5.97
C TYR A 167 4.85 6.36 4.52
N GLN A 168 3.87 5.86 3.77
CA GLN A 168 4.02 5.55 2.35
C GLN A 168 3.33 6.60 1.50
N GLY A 169 3.86 6.85 0.31
CA GLY A 169 3.17 7.52 -0.77
C GLY A 169 2.28 6.55 -1.57
N CYS A 170 1.73 7.05 -2.66
CA CYS A 170 1.11 6.24 -3.70
C CYS A 170 1.83 6.46 -5.03
N HIS A 171 1.51 5.63 -6.01
CA HIS A 171 2.10 5.73 -7.35
C HIS A 171 1.90 7.13 -7.93
N HIS A 172 2.92 7.69 -8.61
CA HIS A 172 2.92 9.06 -9.11
C HIS A 172 1.73 9.39 -10.01
N VAL A 173 1.24 8.42 -10.77
CA VAL A 173 0.10 8.58 -11.70
C VAL A 173 -1.17 9.13 -11.04
N PHE A 174 -1.37 8.91 -9.73
CA PHE A 174 -2.50 9.48 -8.98
C PHE A 174 -2.31 10.96 -8.62
N LYS A 175 -1.09 11.47 -8.75
CA LYS A 175 -0.70 12.85 -8.45
C LYS A 175 -0.65 13.72 -9.69
N GLU A 176 -0.75 13.11 -10.88
CA GLU A 176 -0.70 13.77 -12.19
C GLU A 176 -2.10 14.16 -12.67
N ASP A 177 -2.17 15.26 -13.40
CA ASP A 177 -3.39 15.62 -14.10
C ASP A 177 -3.57 14.75 -15.35
N GLN A 178 -4.83 14.46 -15.66
CA GLN A 178 -5.19 13.67 -16.84
C GLN A 178 -6.10 14.50 -17.75
N SER A 179 -5.94 14.33 -19.06
CA SER A 179 -6.75 15.06 -20.03
C SER A 179 -8.21 14.57 -19.99
N GLU A 180 -9.15 15.48 -20.24
CA GLU A 180 -10.58 15.14 -20.36
C GLU A 180 -10.83 14.07 -21.44
N GLU A 181 -10.07 14.14 -22.53
CA GLU A 181 -10.13 13.17 -23.62
C GLU A 181 -9.78 11.75 -23.15
N PHE A 182 -8.73 11.61 -22.32
CA PHE A 182 -8.37 10.34 -21.72
C PHE A 182 -9.45 9.86 -20.74
N LEU A 183 -9.95 10.73 -19.88
CA LEU A 183 -11.02 10.39 -18.93
C LEU A 183 -12.28 9.89 -19.66
N ASN A 184 -12.70 10.57 -20.74
CA ASN A 184 -13.83 10.15 -21.57
C ASN A 184 -13.58 8.79 -22.23
N SER A 185 -12.39 8.56 -22.76
CA SER A 185 -12.03 7.26 -23.35
C SER A 185 -12.11 6.10 -22.35
N ILE A 186 -11.75 6.34 -21.08
CA ILE A 186 -11.86 5.35 -19.99
C ILE A 186 -13.30 5.11 -19.60
N LYS A 187 -14.12 6.17 -19.55
CA LYS A 187 -15.56 6.07 -19.29
C LYS A 187 -16.25 5.19 -20.33
N GLU A 188 -15.94 5.40 -21.59
CA GLU A 188 -16.46 4.59 -22.71
C GLU A 188 -15.93 3.16 -22.69
N LYS A 189 -14.61 2.98 -22.55
CA LYS A 189 -13.96 1.66 -22.56
C LYS A 189 -14.54 0.70 -21.53
N TYR A 190 -14.82 1.21 -20.31
CA TYR A 190 -15.33 0.40 -19.21
C TYR A 190 -16.85 0.51 -19.04
N ASN A 191 -17.54 1.24 -19.92
CA ASN A 191 -18.98 1.53 -19.82
C ASN A 191 -19.35 1.95 -18.39
N LEU A 192 -18.61 2.94 -17.85
CA LEU A 192 -18.80 3.41 -16.49
C LEU A 192 -20.13 4.19 -16.37
N PRO A 193 -20.85 4.01 -15.24
CA PRO A 193 -22.03 4.83 -14.95
C PRO A 193 -21.67 6.32 -14.91
N GLU A 194 -22.66 7.19 -15.18
CA GLU A 194 -22.47 8.64 -15.10
C GLU A 194 -21.99 9.09 -13.72
N ARG A 195 -22.59 8.49 -12.69
CA ARG A 195 -22.23 8.68 -11.28
C ARG A 195 -22.05 7.31 -10.63
N PHE A 196 -21.04 7.17 -9.80
CA PHE A 196 -20.79 5.91 -9.09
C PHE A 196 -19.94 6.08 -7.84
N ILE A 197 -20.08 5.12 -6.93
CA ILE A 197 -19.12 4.91 -5.85
C ILE A 197 -18.07 3.89 -6.25
N LEU A 198 -16.83 4.09 -5.79
CA LEU A 198 -15.69 3.25 -6.15
C LEU A 198 -15.18 2.47 -4.93
N ASN A 199 -14.87 1.18 -5.13
CA ASN A 199 -14.13 0.36 -4.18
C ASN A 199 -12.97 -0.34 -4.88
N VAL A 200 -11.75 -0.22 -4.35
CA VAL A 200 -10.53 -0.78 -4.94
C VAL A 200 -9.81 -1.66 -3.94
N GLY A 201 -9.43 -2.86 -4.38
CA GLY A 201 -8.63 -3.80 -3.60
C GLY A 201 -9.02 -5.25 -3.82
N THR A 202 -8.16 -6.18 -3.40
CA THR A 202 -8.47 -7.61 -3.46
C THR A 202 -9.83 -7.91 -2.81
N ILE A 203 -10.70 -8.63 -3.52
CA ILE A 203 -12.03 -8.97 -3.02
C ILE A 203 -11.90 -10.11 -2.01
N GLU A 204 -11.65 -9.74 -0.77
CA GLU A 204 -11.46 -10.64 0.38
C GLU A 204 -12.27 -10.16 1.59
N GLU A 205 -12.50 -11.04 2.56
CA GLU A 205 -13.39 -10.76 3.70
C GLU A 205 -12.95 -9.51 4.49
N ARG A 206 -11.66 -9.34 4.69
CA ARG A 206 -11.08 -8.21 5.41
C ARG A 206 -11.38 -6.86 4.78
N LYS A 207 -11.52 -6.79 3.44
CA LYS A 207 -11.86 -5.57 2.67
C LYS A 207 -13.34 -5.23 2.69
N ASN A 208 -14.18 -6.15 3.17
CA ASN A 208 -15.56 -5.91 3.55
C ASN A 208 -16.52 -5.44 2.42
N LEU A 209 -16.25 -5.84 1.17
CA LEU A 209 -17.10 -5.46 0.02
C LEU A 209 -18.58 -5.82 0.22
N LEU A 210 -18.88 -6.95 0.88
CA LEU A 210 -20.27 -7.37 1.09
C LEU A 210 -21.10 -6.34 1.88
N ASN A 211 -20.50 -5.62 2.84
CA ASN A 211 -21.23 -4.60 3.58
C ASN A 211 -21.47 -3.33 2.75
N ILE A 212 -20.62 -3.00 1.76
CA ILE A 212 -20.92 -1.95 0.76
C ILE A 212 -22.13 -2.38 -0.07
N VAL A 213 -22.13 -3.61 -0.59
CA VAL A 213 -23.24 -4.15 -1.40
C VAL A 213 -24.54 -4.18 -0.61
N LYS A 214 -24.51 -4.51 0.69
CA LYS A 214 -25.69 -4.43 1.56
C LYS A 214 -26.18 -2.99 1.76
N ALA A 215 -25.23 -2.07 1.93
CA ALA A 215 -25.53 -0.65 2.17
C ALA A 215 -26.25 0.02 0.98
N ILE A 216 -25.93 -0.40 -0.26
CA ILE A 216 -26.57 0.14 -1.48
C ILE A 216 -27.84 -0.64 -1.88
N ASN A 217 -28.20 -1.71 -1.18
CA ASN A 217 -29.41 -2.48 -1.49
C ASN A 217 -30.66 -1.62 -1.24
N GLY A 218 -31.48 -1.49 -2.26
CA GLY A 218 -32.68 -0.62 -2.25
C GLY A 218 -32.41 0.84 -2.60
N GLU A 219 -31.16 1.20 -2.97
CA GLU A 219 -30.76 2.52 -3.45
C GLU A 219 -30.32 2.44 -4.91
N GLU A 220 -30.57 3.48 -5.70
CA GLU A 220 -30.14 3.57 -7.10
C GLU A 220 -28.70 4.12 -7.21
N ILE A 221 -27.75 3.52 -6.50
CA ILE A 221 -26.36 3.95 -6.45
C ILE A 221 -25.46 2.91 -7.13
N PRO A 222 -24.89 3.20 -8.30
CA PRO A 222 -23.96 2.29 -8.96
C PRO A 222 -22.66 2.14 -8.17
N LEU A 223 -22.14 0.91 -8.10
CA LEU A 223 -20.88 0.57 -7.46
C LEU A 223 -19.90 -0.01 -8.50
N VAL A 224 -18.75 0.63 -8.65
CA VAL A 224 -17.62 0.07 -9.43
C VAL A 224 -16.62 -0.56 -8.48
N VAL A 225 -16.26 -1.80 -8.75
CA VAL A 225 -15.32 -2.59 -7.92
C VAL A 225 -14.13 -3.04 -8.77
N ILE A 226 -12.94 -2.70 -8.32
CA ILE A 226 -11.69 -3.07 -9.01
C ILE A 226 -10.83 -3.91 -8.07
N GLY A 227 -10.53 -5.14 -8.47
CA GLY A 227 -9.64 -5.98 -7.69
C GLY A 227 -9.72 -7.47 -8.00
N LYS A 228 -8.67 -8.18 -7.60
CA LYS A 228 -8.58 -9.62 -7.77
C LYS A 228 -9.65 -10.35 -6.95
N LYS A 229 -10.41 -11.23 -7.60
CA LYS A 229 -11.39 -12.09 -6.96
C LYS A 229 -10.72 -13.22 -6.18
N THR A 230 -11.18 -13.46 -4.95
CA THR A 230 -10.81 -14.62 -4.12
C THR A 230 -12.01 -15.54 -3.91
N SER A 231 -11.87 -16.59 -3.09
CA SER A 231 -13.00 -17.46 -2.70
C SER A 231 -14.17 -16.71 -2.05
N TYR A 232 -13.88 -15.60 -1.36
CA TYR A 232 -14.88 -14.73 -0.74
C TYR A 232 -15.84 -14.11 -1.77
N PHE A 233 -15.41 -13.90 -3.01
CA PHE A 233 -16.25 -13.38 -4.08
C PHE A 233 -17.53 -14.20 -4.29
N LYS A 234 -17.47 -15.52 -4.10
CA LYS A 234 -18.67 -16.39 -4.19
C LYS A 234 -19.77 -15.96 -3.21
N ARG A 235 -19.39 -15.50 -2.00
CA ARG A 235 -20.33 -15.00 -0.99
C ARG A 235 -20.98 -13.68 -1.44
N VAL A 236 -20.19 -12.77 -2.01
CA VAL A 236 -20.68 -11.50 -2.58
C VAL A 236 -21.64 -11.81 -3.74
N GLN A 237 -21.23 -12.65 -4.68
CA GLN A 237 -22.03 -13.02 -5.84
C GLN A 237 -23.39 -13.67 -5.46
N LYS A 238 -23.39 -14.53 -4.43
CA LYS A 238 -24.64 -15.12 -3.91
C LYS A 238 -25.60 -14.04 -3.39
N TYR A 239 -25.08 -13.01 -2.72
CA TYR A 239 -25.89 -11.90 -2.21
C TYR A 239 -26.42 -11.03 -3.35
N LEU A 240 -25.61 -10.69 -4.35
CA LEU A 240 -26.03 -9.93 -5.53
C LEU A 240 -27.18 -10.61 -6.25
N LYS A 241 -27.03 -11.89 -6.58
CA LYS A 241 -28.10 -12.69 -7.25
C LYS A 241 -29.40 -12.76 -6.45
N LYS A 242 -29.28 -12.99 -5.12
CA LYS A 242 -30.46 -13.07 -4.24
C LYS A 242 -31.27 -11.76 -4.22
N ASN A 243 -30.59 -10.62 -4.35
CA ASN A 243 -31.21 -9.29 -4.19
C ASN A 243 -31.32 -8.53 -5.53
N GLN A 244 -31.05 -9.20 -6.68
CA GLN A 244 -31.13 -8.62 -8.04
C GLN A 244 -30.28 -7.36 -8.24
N LEU A 245 -29.07 -7.35 -7.66
CA LEU A 245 -28.12 -6.21 -7.70
C LEU A 245 -27.03 -6.37 -8.77
N GLU A 246 -27.11 -7.39 -9.67
CA GLU A 246 -26.04 -7.70 -10.61
C GLU A 246 -25.79 -6.56 -11.62
N ASN A 247 -26.82 -5.83 -11.99
CA ASN A 247 -26.71 -4.69 -12.92
C ASN A 247 -26.22 -3.40 -12.23
N GLN A 248 -26.24 -3.35 -10.89
CA GLN A 248 -25.85 -2.17 -10.12
C GLN A 248 -24.37 -2.21 -9.71
N VAL A 249 -23.75 -3.42 -9.73
CA VAL A 249 -22.35 -3.60 -9.27
C VAL A 249 -21.47 -4.04 -10.44
N HIS A 250 -20.58 -3.16 -10.88
CA HIS A 250 -19.68 -3.32 -12.01
C HIS A 250 -18.31 -3.81 -11.55
N PHE A 251 -17.92 -5.02 -11.89
CA PHE A 251 -16.59 -5.58 -11.58
C PHE A 251 -15.65 -5.39 -12.76
N LEU A 252 -14.56 -4.64 -12.55
CA LEU A 252 -13.53 -4.41 -13.56
C LEU A 252 -12.28 -5.24 -13.25
N GLU A 253 -11.68 -5.82 -14.29
CA GLU A 253 -10.46 -6.62 -14.21
C GLU A 253 -9.42 -6.09 -15.20
N ASN A 254 -8.15 -6.39 -14.97
CA ASN A 254 -7.04 -6.02 -15.86
C ASN A 254 -6.94 -4.52 -16.15
N VAL A 255 -7.26 -3.70 -15.16
CA VAL A 255 -7.14 -2.24 -15.21
C VAL A 255 -5.68 -1.87 -14.97
N SER A 256 -5.06 -1.11 -15.88
CA SER A 256 -3.70 -0.57 -15.72
C SER A 256 -3.66 0.54 -14.68
N MET A 257 -2.47 0.92 -14.21
CA MET A 257 -2.33 1.98 -13.19
C MET A 257 -2.85 3.34 -13.68
N GLY A 258 -2.59 3.70 -14.95
CA GLY A 258 -3.11 4.93 -15.54
C GLY A 258 -4.64 4.95 -15.63
N GLU A 259 -5.23 3.83 -16.07
CA GLU A 259 -6.68 3.67 -16.13
C GLU A 259 -7.32 3.67 -14.74
N LEU A 260 -6.65 3.04 -13.76
CA LEU A 260 -7.10 3.06 -12.38
C LEU A 260 -7.17 4.48 -11.83
N ALA A 261 -6.12 5.29 -12.06
CA ALA A 261 -6.11 6.69 -11.65
C ALA A 261 -7.23 7.51 -12.33
N ALA A 262 -7.53 7.23 -13.62
CA ALA A 262 -8.64 7.85 -14.33
C ALA A 262 -9.99 7.47 -13.71
N ILE A 263 -10.19 6.18 -13.37
CA ILE A 263 -11.43 5.71 -12.73
C ILE A 263 -11.62 6.33 -11.34
N TYR A 264 -10.54 6.51 -10.57
CA TYR A 264 -10.63 7.26 -9.32
C TYR A 264 -11.14 8.69 -9.56
N LYS A 265 -10.56 9.43 -10.53
CA LYS A 265 -10.97 10.81 -10.85
C LYS A 265 -12.43 10.92 -11.34
N LEU A 266 -12.97 9.88 -11.96
CA LEU A 266 -14.34 9.81 -12.45
C LEU A 266 -15.36 9.44 -11.35
N ALA A 267 -14.93 8.93 -10.21
CA ALA A 267 -15.82 8.48 -9.14
C ALA A 267 -16.35 9.65 -8.30
N ASP A 268 -17.59 9.56 -7.82
CA ASP A 268 -18.18 10.55 -6.89
C ASP A 268 -17.69 10.36 -5.44
N ILE A 269 -17.48 9.11 -5.01
CA ILE A 269 -17.14 8.76 -3.63
C ILE A 269 -16.28 7.50 -3.65
N PHE A 270 -15.21 7.50 -2.88
CA PHE A 270 -14.44 6.28 -2.60
C PHE A 270 -14.88 5.65 -1.28
N VAL A 271 -15.21 4.35 -1.30
CA VAL A 271 -15.71 3.63 -0.11
C VAL A 271 -14.78 2.48 0.24
N TYR A 272 -14.15 2.53 1.41
CA TYR A 272 -13.14 1.57 1.84
C TYR A 272 -13.33 1.11 3.29
N PRO A 273 -14.32 0.23 3.56
CA PRO A 273 -14.73 -0.17 4.91
C PRO A 273 -13.93 -1.37 5.43
N SER A 274 -12.63 -1.40 5.21
CA SER A 274 -11.77 -2.51 5.64
C SER A 274 -11.78 -2.68 7.15
N PHE A 275 -11.75 -3.91 7.62
CA PHE A 275 -11.61 -4.26 9.03
C PHE A 275 -10.21 -3.99 9.57
N PHE A 276 -9.20 -4.08 8.73
CA PHE A 276 -7.82 -3.82 9.13
C PHE A 276 -6.91 -3.63 7.90
N GLU A 277 -5.95 -2.71 8.03
CA GLU A 277 -4.89 -2.46 7.04
C GLU A 277 -3.56 -2.19 7.72
N GLY A 278 -2.47 -2.30 6.95
CA GLY A 278 -1.15 -1.83 7.36
C GLY A 278 -1.03 -0.31 7.28
N PHE A 279 -1.61 0.30 6.19
CA PHE A 279 -1.65 1.75 6.03
C PHE A 279 -2.95 2.24 5.36
N GLY A 280 -3.27 1.81 4.15
CA GLY A 280 -4.45 2.27 3.41
C GLY A 280 -4.11 3.07 2.16
N ILE A 281 -3.16 2.58 1.35
CA ILE A 281 -2.77 3.21 0.08
C ILE A 281 -3.99 3.59 -0.78
N PRO A 282 -5.04 2.75 -0.97
CA PRO A 282 -6.21 3.14 -1.74
C PRO A 282 -6.95 4.39 -1.21
N VAL A 283 -6.84 4.67 0.09
CA VAL A 283 -7.41 5.90 0.68
C VAL A 283 -6.62 7.11 0.22
N ILE A 284 -5.29 7.06 0.26
CA ILE A 284 -4.47 8.19 -0.20
C ILE A 284 -4.51 8.36 -1.72
N GLU A 285 -4.67 7.28 -2.49
CA GLU A 285 -4.92 7.34 -3.94
C GLU A 285 -6.20 8.12 -4.25
N ALA A 286 -7.29 7.84 -3.52
CA ALA A 286 -8.54 8.56 -3.64
C ALA A 286 -8.40 10.05 -3.27
N LEU A 287 -7.69 10.37 -2.19
CA LEU A 287 -7.48 11.76 -1.77
C LEU A 287 -6.61 12.55 -2.77
N PHE A 288 -5.56 11.94 -3.33
CA PHE A 288 -4.79 12.57 -4.42
C PHE A 288 -5.61 12.76 -5.69
N SER A 289 -6.58 11.87 -5.94
CA SER A 289 -7.53 11.98 -7.06
C SER A 289 -8.65 12.99 -6.82
N LYS A 290 -8.63 13.72 -5.69
CA LYS A 290 -9.62 14.74 -5.29
C LYS A 290 -11.06 14.20 -5.21
N ILE A 291 -11.23 12.99 -4.65
CA ILE A 291 -12.56 12.45 -4.36
C ILE A 291 -12.76 12.24 -2.85
N PRO A 292 -13.96 12.45 -2.31
CA PRO A 292 -14.23 12.25 -0.90
C PRO A 292 -14.17 10.77 -0.53
N VAL A 293 -13.67 10.49 0.67
CA VAL A 293 -13.43 9.15 1.17
C VAL A 293 -14.39 8.81 2.32
N ILE A 294 -15.01 7.62 2.22
CA ILE A 294 -15.66 6.94 3.34
C ILE A 294 -14.79 5.75 3.74
N THR A 295 -14.30 5.71 4.96
CA THR A 295 -13.43 4.62 5.42
C THR A 295 -13.69 4.28 6.88
N SER A 296 -13.12 3.15 7.36
CA SER A 296 -13.33 2.70 8.73
C SER A 296 -12.62 3.60 9.75
N ASN A 297 -13.21 3.74 10.93
CA ASN A 297 -12.64 4.49 12.07
C ASN A 297 -11.61 3.70 12.88
N ILE A 298 -11.09 2.60 12.36
CA ILE A 298 -10.21 1.66 13.05
C ILE A 298 -8.88 1.44 12.32
N SER A 299 -7.93 0.83 13.01
CA SER A 299 -6.59 0.52 12.48
C SER A 299 -5.83 1.81 12.10
N CYS A 300 -5.11 1.78 11.00
CA CYS A 300 -4.37 2.90 10.42
C CYS A 300 -5.20 3.78 9.48
N LEU A 301 -6.45 3.44 9.21
CA LEU A 301 -7.27 4.14 8.22
C LEU A 301 -7.52 5.63 8.58
N PRO A 302 -7.67 6.02 9.86
CA PRO A 302 -7.68 7.44 10.23
C PRO A 302 -6.34 8.16 9.97
N GLU A 303 -5.20 7.46 10.02
CA GLU A 303 -3.89 8.03 9.70
C GLU A 303 -3.77 8.37 8.20
N ALA A 304 -4.31 7.48 7.34
CA ALA A 304 -4.35 7.67 5.89
C ALA A 304 -5.44 8.64 5.43
N GLY A 305 -6.61 8.64 6.06
CA GLY A 305 -7.78 9.39 5.62
C GLY A 305 -7.85 10.83 6.15
N GLY A 306 -7.17 11.15 7.24
CA GLY A 306 -7.22 12.49 7.85
C GLY A 306 -8.59 12.85 8.43
N LYS A 307 -8.72 14.04 8.98
CA LYS A 307 -9.91 14.49 9.71
C LYS A 307 -11.15 14.77 8.83
N ASP A 308 -10.94 14.99 7.53
CA ASP A 308 -12.03 15.37 6.61
C ASP A 308 -12.61 14.17 5.83
N SER A 309 -12.03 12.97 5.95
CA SER A 309 -12.69 11.73 5.52
C SER A 309 -13.91 11.42 6.39
N VAL A 310 -14.87 10.69 5.83
CA VAL A 310 -16.06 10.23 6.57
C VAL A 310 -15.76 8.87 7.17
N TYR A 311 -15.95 8.74 8.48
CA TYR A 311 -15.64 7.53 9.21
C TYR A 311 -16.88 6.71 9.54
N ILE A 312 -16.73 5.36 9.44
CA ILE A 312 -17.80 4.39 9.70
C ILE A 312 -17.31 3.27 10.63
N ASP A 313 -18.25 2.62 11.28
CA ASP A 313 -18.04 1.31 11.86
C ASP A 313 -18.15 0.24 10.75
N PRO A 314 -17.06 -0.48 10.40
CA PRO A 314 -17.10 -1.48 9.32
C PRO A 314 -18.01 -2.68 9.62
N ASN A 315 -18.41 -2.89 10.87
CA ASN A 315 -19.34 -3.95 11.25
C ASN A 315 -20.81 -3.56 11.01
N ASN A 316 -21.11 -2.27 10.87
CA ASN A 316 -22.46 -1.76 10.75
C ASN A 316 -22.73 -1.26 9.31
N PHE A 317 -23.41 -2.08 8.50
CA PHE A 317 -23.72 -1.70 7.11
C PHE A 317 -24.76 -0.56 7.03
N GLU A 318 -25.60 -0.36 8.04
CA GLU A 318 -26.53 0.79 8.10
C GLU A 318 -25.78 2.11 8.31
N ASP A 319 -24.69 2.12 9.10
CA ASP A 319 -23.83 3.28 9.21
C ASP A 319 -23.12 3.58 7.86
N ILE A 320 -22.63 2.53 7.18
CA ILE A 320 -22.08 2.67 5.82
C ILE A 320 -23.11 3.28 4.88
N LYS A 321 -24.36 2.77 4.88
CA LYS A 321 -25.47 3.28 4.08
C LYS A 321 -25.75 4.75 4.37
N ALA A 322 -25.89 5.10 5.63
CA ALA A 322 -26.17 6.48 6.04
C ALA A 322 -25.09 7.47 5.53
N LYS A 323 -23.81 7.08 5.62
CA LYS A 323 -22.70 7.93 5.15
C LYS A 323 -22.59 8.00 3.62
N ILE A 324 -22.88 6.90 2.91
CA ILE A 324 -22.99 6.90 1.45
C ILE A 324 -24.10 7.86 1.02
N LEU A 325 -25.31 7.72 1.56
CA LEU A 325 -26.45 8.59 1.21
C LEU A 325 -26.18 10.06 1.55
N PHE A 326 -25.54 10.32 2.70
CA PHE A 326 -25.15 11.68 3.08
C PHE A 326 -24.27 12.36 2.03
N LEU A 327 -23.22 11.67 1.56
CA LEU A 327 -22.35 12.24 0.52
C LEU A 327 -23.00 12.19 -0.87
N TRP A 328 -23.75 11.14 -1.20
CA TRP A 328 -24.39 10.99 -2.51
C TRP A 328 -25.35 12.13 -2.82
N ASN A 329 -26.12 12.55 -1.83
CA ASN A 329 -27.13 13.60 -1.95
C ASN A 329 -26.59 15.01 -1.68
N ASN A 330 -25.28 15.17 -1.34
CA ASN A 330 -24.72 16.47 -0.97
C ASN A 330 -23.45 16.77 -1.75
N GLU A 331 -23.60 17.39 -2.92
CA GLU A 331 -22.48 17.74 -3.81
C GLU A 331 -21.51 18.74 -3.17
N SER A 332 -22.03 19.75 -2.47
CA SER A 332 -21.19 20.77 -1.83
C SER A 332 -20.28 20.16 -0.75
N GLU A 333 -20.79 19.18 0.00
CA GLU A 333 -20.03 18.48 1.00
C GLU A 333 -18.99 17.53 0.36
N ARG A 334 -19.32 16.87 -0.76
CA ARG A 334 -18.33 16.09 -1.54
C ARG A 334 -17.18 16.98 -1.98
N LYS A 335 -17.45 18.12 -2.61
CA LYS A 335 -16.42 19.06 -3.08
C LYS A 335 -15.55 19.57 -1.93
N ARG A 336 -16.17 20.03 -0.86
CA ARG A 336 -15.46 20.52 0.33
C ARG A 336 -14.50 19.47 0.92
N ARG A 337 -14.96 18.20 1.03
CA ARG A 337 -14.14 17.11 1.59
C ARG A 337 -13.05 16.68 0.64
N ALA A 338 -13.31 16.67 -0.66
CA ALA A 338 -12.31 16.39 -1.68
C ALA A 338 -11.14 17.37 -1.63
N GLU A 339 -11.43 18.68 -1.56
CA GLU A 339 -10.41 19.73 -1.45
C GLU A 339 -9.58 19.60 -0.16
N LYS A 340 -10.25 19.49 0.99
CA LYS A 340 -9.56 19.35 2.28
C LYS A 340 -8.79 18.02 2.38
N GLY A 341 -9.30 16.96 1.79
CA GLY A 341 -8.61 15.67 1.69
C GLY A 341 -7.36 15.76 0.83
N PHE A 342 -7.44 16.50 -0.29
CA PHE A 342 -6.29 16.75 -1.15
C PHE A 342 -5.21 17.59 -0.45
N ASP A 343 -5.58 18.60 0.32
CA ASP A 343 -4.63 19.38 1.13
C ASP A 343 -3.94 18.49 2.19
N PHE A 344 -4.72 17.67 2.87
CA PHE A 344 -4.19 16.76 3.89
C PHE A 344 -3.21 15.73 3.32
N VAL A 345 -3.52 15.16 2.14
CA VAL A 345 -2.74 14.07 1.57
C VAL A 345 -1.37 14.53 1.06
N GLN A 346 -1.12 15.84 0.90
CA GLN A 346 0.17 16.39 0.48
C GLN A 346 1.32 16.01 1.42
N LYS A 347 1.06 15.70 2.68
CA LYS A 347 2.08 15.17 3.59
C LYS A 347 2.67 13.81 3.13
N PHE A 348 1.98 13.09 2.25
CA PHE A 348 2.41 11.82 1.66
C PHE A 348 2.96 11.98 0.23
N ASN A 349 3.30 13.21 -0.17
CA ASN A 349 3.96 13.43 -1.45
C ASN A 349 5.40 12.87 -1.45
N ASP A 350 5.98 12.77 -2.64
CA ASP A 350 7.28 12.12 -2.83
C ASP A 350 8.39 12.79 -2.03
N GLU A 351 8.44 14.12 -2.04
CA GLU A 351 9.46 14.90 -1.38
C GLU A 351 9.43 14.73 0.15
N ASN A 352 8.24 14.81 0.75
CA ASN A 352 8.10 14.64 2.21
C ASN A 352 8.51 13.24 2.65
N ILE A 353 8.05 12.19 1.95
CA ILE A 353 8.43 10.81 2.28
C ILE A 353 9.94 10.59 2.07
N ALA A 354 10.52 11.12 0.99
CA ALA A 354 11.95 10.99 0.74
C ALA A 354 12.78 11.71 1.81
N ASN A 355 12.36 12.91 2.25
CA ASN A 355 13.01 13.67 3.32
C ASN A 355 12.96 12.92 4.65
N ASP A 356 11.80 12.39 5.03
CA ASP A 356 11.64 11.59 6.26
C ASP A 356 12.56 10.37 6.27
N LEU A 357 12.59 9.62 5.16
CA LEU A 357 13.49 8.47 4.98
C LEU A 357 14.96 8.87 5.10
N MET A 358 15.36 9.92 4.38
CA MET A 358 16.76 10.36 4.31
C MET A 358 17.24 10.91 5.66
N GLN A 359 16.38 11.63 6.39
CA GLN A 359 16.69 12.10 7.73
C GLN A 359 17.01 10.92 8.66
N VAL A 360 16.21 9.85 8.63
CA VAL A 360 16.46 8.69 9.48
C VAL A 360 17.71 7.92 9.03
N TYR A 361 17.97 7.80 7.70
CA TYR A 361 19.20 7.19 7.20
C TYR A 361 20.45 7.93 7.67
N ARG A 362 20.44 9.27 7.63
CA ARG A 362 21.56 10.09 8.11
C ARG A 362 21.78 9.95 9.62
N ASN A 363 20.70 9.85 10.38
CA ASN A 363 20.77 9.76 11.84
C ASN A 363 21.25 8.41 12.36
N VAL A 364 21.15 7.33 11.57
CA VAL A 364 21.57 6.00 12.00
C VAL A 364 23.06 5.75 11.73
N LEU A 365 23.68 6.48 10.82
CA LEU A 365 25.12 6.42 10.51
C LEU A 365 25.94 7.13 11.58
#